data_4ac469813734f1042bf44bf18e3aca2b
#
_entry.id   4ac469813734f1042bf44bf18e3aca2b
#
_cell.length_a   1.000
_cell.length_b   1.000
_cell.length_c   1.000
_cell.angle_alpha   90.00
_cell.angle_beta   90.00
_cell.angle_gamma   90.00
#
_symmetry.space_group_name_H-M   'P 1'
#
loop_
_entity.id
_entity.type
_entity.pdbx_description
1 polymer ?
#
loop_
_entity_poly.entity_id
_entity_poly.type
_entity_poly.pdbx_seq_one_letter_code
_entity_poly.pdbx_strand_id
1 'polypeptide(L)'
;MMWIKERNPSDSTCKKLLRDKGCFADLCNYAFFQGRQVIQPEELVSRENDLSTLIGKVDKPTEIKRYRDVVRKASIHGEYVIIGVEHQSTFDEKMIFRILNYDTTIYINQVESKQEVYPVGSFVFYTGDKEWKSPETLKETLKSIPSEMEPYINDWRLPVVELKTMDARKLTNQRLKEIVEISQSMFAGSYDGLRENRKIETESFMMAATFTCTNIRREDLPEGDEINMCKAMDQL
;
A
#
# COMPACT_ATOMS: atom_id res chain seq x y z
N MET A 1 9.45 -30.34 -1.58
CA MET A 1 8.46 -29.90 -2.55
C MET A 1 8.29 -28.39 -2.34
N MET A 2 8.93 -27.60 -3.22
CA MET A 2 9.01 -26.16 -3.08
C MET A 2 7.73 -25.55 -3.65
N TRP A 3 6.84 -25.03 -2.80
CA TRP A 3 5.63 -24.33 -3.22
C TRP A 3 6.05 -23.04 -3.93
N ILE A 4 6.01 -23.05 -5.24
CA ILE A 4 6.02 -21.81 -6.03
C ILE A 4 4.64 -21.19 -5.77
N LYS A 5 4.58 -20.19 -4.88
CA LYS A 5 3.41 -19.35 -4.71
C LYS A 5 3.18 -18.66 -6.06
N GLU A 6 2.11 -19.02 -6.76
CA GLU A 6 1.68 -18.26 -7.92
C GLU A 6 1.62 -16.78 -7.51
N ARG A 7 2.29 -15.92 -8.29
CA ARG A 7 2.30 -14.48 -7.99
C ARG A 7 0.87 -13.99 -8.15
N ASN A 8 0.27 -13.54 -7.05
CA ASN A 8 -1.03 -12.88 -7.09
C ASN A 8 -0.92 -11.66 -8.02
N PRO A 9 -1.72 -11.55 -9.10
CA PRO A 9 -1.67 -10.42 -10.02
C PRO A 9 -1.82 -9.07 -9.30
N SER A 10 -2.60 -9.03 -8.23
CA SER A 10 -2.83 -7.86 -7.39
C SER A 10 -1.53 -7.36 -6.73
N ASP A 11 -0.62 -8.26 -6.29
CA ASP A 11 0.67 -7.88 -5.69
C ASP A 11 1.58 -7.18 -6.73
N SER A 12 1.62 -7.70 -7.95
CA SER A 12 2.41 -7.09 -9.03
C SER A 12 1.85 -5.75 -9.45
N THR A 13 0.53 -5.62 -9.49
CA THR A 13 -0.19 -4.38 -9.81
C THR A 13 0.04 -3.33 -8.74
N CYS A 14 -0.03 -3.70 -7.47
CA CYS A 14 0.27 -2.79 -6.36
C CYS A 14 1.72 -2.30 -6.41
N LYS A 15 2.68 -3.18 -6.66
CA LYS A 15 4.09 -2.78 -6.84
C LYS A 15 4.27 -1.80 -8.00
N LYS A 16 3.55 -2.00 -9.11
CA LYS A 16 3.58 -1.11 -10.25
C LYS A 16 2.99 0.26 -9.89
N LEU A 17 1.85 0.30 -9.22
CA LEU A 17 1.23 1.52 -8.71
C LEU A 17 2.18 2.30 -7.80
N LEU A 18 2.78 1.61 -6.82
CA LEU A 18 3.65 2.23 -5.82
C LEU A 18 5.05 2.60 -6.34
N ARG A 19 5.40 2.25 -7.59
CA ARG A 19 6.60 2.80 -8.27
C ARG A 19 6.40 4.25 -8.67
N ASP A 20 5.19 4.65 -8.98
CA ASP A 20 4.85 6.05 -9.19
C ASP A 20 4.98 6.81 -7.87
N LYS A 21 5.81 7.87 -7.87
CA LYS A 21 6.10 8.66 -6.68
C LYS A 21 4.87 9.44 -6.20
N GLY A 22 4.07 9.94 -7.14
CA GLY A 22 2.85 10.67 -6.83
C GLY A 22 1.81 9.78 -6.18
N CYS A 23 1.57 8.58 -6.73
CA CYS A 23 0.67 7.60 -6.13
C CYS A 23 1.17 7.14 -4.74
N PHE A 24 2.47 6.90 -4.59
CA PHE A 24 3.05 6.49 -3.31
C PHE A 24 2.92 7.60 -2.25
N ALA A 25 3.30 8.84 -2.57
CA ALA A 25 3.21 9.97 -1.64
C ALA A 25 1.76 10.22 -1.20
N ASP A 26 0.82 10.22 -2.15
CA ASP A 26 -0.59 10.48 -1.86
C ASP A 26 -1.22 9.37 -1.02
N LEU A 27 -0.87 8.09 -1.29
CA LEU A 27 -1.31 6.98 -0.45
C LEU A 27 -0.74 7.07 0.98
N CYS A 28 0.54 7.46 1.14
CA CYS A 28 1.14 7.71 2.45
C CYS A 28 0.46 8.89 3.17
N ASN A 29 0.17 9.95 2.45
CA ASN A 29 -0.55 11.12 2.98
C ASN A 29 -1.97 10.73 3.45
N TYR A 30 -2.63 9.85 2.73
CA TYR A 30 -3.92 9.31 3.15
C TYR A 30 -3.78 8.48 4.44
N ALA A 31 -2.83 7.54 4.47
CA ALA A 31 -2.64 6.59 5.57
C ALA A 31 -2.25 7.28 6.90
N PHE A 32 -1.30 8.21 6.86
CA PHE A 32 -0.72 8.81 8.07
C PHE A 32 -1.29 10.18 8.41
N PHE A 33 -1.75 10.94 7.41
CA PHE A 33 -2.09 12.35 7.58
C PHE A 33 -3.52 12.69 7.15
N GLN A 34 -4.37 11.68 6.94
CA GLN A 34 -5.78 11.85 6.57
C GLN A 34 -5.98 12.65 5.26
N GLY A 35 -5.03 12.53 4.32
CA GLY A 35 -5.02 13.23 3.03
C GLY A 35 -4.32 14.58 3.04
N ARG A 36 -3.83 15.08 4.19
CA ARG A 36 -2.99 16.29 4.20
C ARG A 36 -1.68 16.01 3.47
N GLN A 37 -1.29 16.91 2.56
CA GLN A 37 -0.12 16.75 1.70
C GLN A 37 1.17 17.10 2.46
N VAL A 38 1.63 16.19 3.31
CA VAL A 38 2.83 16.31 4.13
C VAL A 38 4.06 15.74 3.40
N ILE A 39 3.89 14.63 2.68
CA ILE A 39 4.94 14.01 1.87
C ILE A 39 4.75 14.44 0.43
N GLN A 40 5.78 15.05 -0.15
CA GLN A 40 5.79 15.44 -1.57
C GLN A 40 6.50 14.36 -2.41
N PRO A 41 6.07 14.11 -3.66
CA PRO A 41 6.70 13.12 -4.54
C PRO A 41 8.20 13.36 -4.76
N GLU A 42 8.63 14.63 -4.75
CA GLU A 42 10.02 15.05 -4.93
C GLU A 42 10.89 14.71 -3.73
N GLU A 43 10.30 14.64 -2.54
CA GLU A 43 10.97 14.31 -1.27
C GLU A 43 11.20 12.81 -1.10
N LEU A 44 10.67 11.98 -2.01
CA LEU A 44 10.91 10.54 -2.02
C LEU A 44 12.27 10.23 -2.65
N VAL A 45 13.13 9.60 -1.88
CA VAL A 45 14.46 9.16 -2.36
C VAL A 45 14.31 8.10 -3.44
N SER A 46 14.94 8.37 -4.61
CA SER A 46 14.62 7.68 -5.87
C SER A 46 15.38 6.39 -6.11
N ARG A 47 16.32 5.97 -5.26
CA ARG A 47 17.23 4.86 -5.58
C ARG A 47 16.90 3.60 -4.80
N GLU A 48 16.50 2.54 -5.52
CA GLU A 48 16.44 1.17 -4.98
C GLU A 48 17.80 0.72 -4.39
N ASN A 49 18.91 1.25 -4.90
CA ASN A 49 20.27 0.98 -4.39
C ASN A 49 20.51 1.62 -3.01
N ASP A 50 19.81 2.71 -2.67
CA ASP A 50 19.93 3.32 -1.35
C ASP A 50 19.17 2.53 -0.28
N LEU A 51 18.15 1.76 -0.66
CA LEU A 51 17.47 0.84 0.26
C LEU A 51 18.38 -0.31 0.69
N SER A 52 19.21 -0.83 -0.18
CA SER A 52 20.20 -1.85 0.21
C SER A 52 21.29 -1.28 1.11
N THR A 53 21.57 0.02 1.00
CA THR A 53 22.48 0.77 1.90
C THR A 53 21.76 1.14 3.22
N LEU A 54 20.47 1.48 3.16
CA LEU A 54 19.65 1.84 4.33
C LEU A 54 19.21 0.65 5.16
N ILE A 55 19.03 -0.51 4.52
CA ILE A 55 18.65 -1.76 5.18
C ILE A 55 19.88 -2.55 5.63
N GLY A 56 21.10 -2.06 5.30
CA GLY A 56 22.38 -2.71 5.58
C GLY A 56 22.71 -3.84 4.62
N LYS A 57 23.97 -4.24 4.59
CA LYS A 57 24.42 -5.48 3.96
C LYS A 57 23.96 -6.63 4.83
N VAL A 58 22.74 -7.09 4.64
CA VAL A 58 22.33 -8.38 5.18
C VAL A 58 23.04 -9.45 4.33
N ASP A 59 23.69 -10.39 4.97
CA ASP A 59 24.31 -11.55 4.30
C ASP A 59 23.29 -12.34 3.46
N LYS A 60 22.00 -12.01 3.59
CA LYS A 60 20.88 -12.51 2.80
C LYS A 60 19.92 -11.39 2.38
N PRO A 61 20.26 -10.54 1.39
CA PRO A 61 19.35 -9.51 0.87
C PRO A 61 18.01 -10.08 0.35
N THR A 62 17.95 -11.38 0.11
CA THR A 62 16.78 -12.13 -0.33
C THR A 62 15.68 -12.25 0.71
N GLU A 63 15.97 -12.15 1.99
CA GLU A 63 14.94 -12.30 3.03
C GLU A 63 14.11 -11.03 3.20
N ILE A 64 14.73 -9.86 3.22
CA ILE A 64 13.99 -8.59 3.35
C ILE A 64 13.15 -8.30 2.09
N LYS A 65 13.69 -8.59 0.90
CA LYS A 65 12.91 -8.51 -0.36
C LYS A 65 11.76 -9.52 -0.44
N ARG A 66 11.78 -10.57 0.37
CA ARG A 66 10.68 -11.55 0.45
C ARG A 66 9.48 -11.08 1.27
N TYR A 67 9.66 -10.09 2.13
CA TYR A 67 8.70 -9.84 3.21
C TYR A 67 7.92 -8.54 3.06
N ARG A 68 8.36 -7.60 2.20
CA ARG A 68 7.64 -6.33 1.95
C ARG A 68 7.45 -6.04 0.48
N ASP A 69 6.28 -5.44 0.18
CA ASP A 69 5.98 -5.08 -1.19
C ASP A 69 6.75 -3.83 -1.62
N VAL A 70 6.71 -2.76 -0.85
CA VAL A 70 7.46 -1.53 -1.13
C VAL A 70 7.97 -0.90 0.16
N VAL A 71 9.24 -0.45 0.15
CA VAL A 71 9.84 0.39 1.21
C VAL A 71 10.50 1.59 0.54
N ARG A 72 10.27 2.78 1.08
CA ARG A 72 10.92 4.02 0.59
C ARG A 72 11.38 4.89 1.75
N LYS A 73 12.44 5.66 1.51
CA LYS A 73 12.85 6.76 2.38
C LYS A 73 12.20 8.04 1.88
N ALA A 74 11.61 8.78 2.78
CA ALA A 74 11.02 10.10 2.52
C ALA A 74 11.68 11.16 3.41
N SER A 75 11.68 12.41 2.97
CA SER A 75 11.99 13.57 3.81
C SER A 75 10.66 14.24 4.19
N ILE A 76 10.51 14.58 5.46
CA ILE A 76 9.37 15.36 5.97
C ILE A 76 9.94 16.54 6.72
N HIS A 77 9.79 17.74 6.18
CA HIS A 77 10.38 18.97 6.76
C HIS A 77 11.89 18.88 7.02
N GLY A 78 12.62 18.15 6.15
CA GLY A 78 14.06 17.94 6.29
C GLY A 78 14.47 16.74 7.16
N GLU A 79 13.54 16.12 7.84
CA GLU A 79 13.73 14.92 8.65
C GLU A 79 13.45 13.67 7.82
N TYR A 80 14.29 12.65 7.95
CA TYR A 80 14.12 11.42 7.18
C TYR A 80 13.28 10.36 7.93
N VAL A 81 12.43 9.66 7.18
CA VAL A 81 11.63 8.54 7.65
C VAL A 81 11.67 7.41 6.63
N ILE A 82 11.65 6.17 7.10
CA ILE A 82 11.49 4.99 6.24
C ILE A 82 10.02 4.57 6.28
N ILE A 83 9.39 4.46 5.11
CA ILE A 83 7.98 4.10 4.99
C ILE A 83 7.87 2.75 4.31
N GLY A 84 7.18 1.82 4.99
CA GLY A 84 6.85 0.50 4.47
C GLY A 84 5.38 0.39 4.08
N VAL A 85 5.10 -0.13 2.90
CA VAL A 85 3.75 -0.47 2.46
C VAL A 85 3.66 -1.97 2.23
N GLU A 86 2.69 -2.60 2.86
CA GLU A 86 2.36 -4.01 2.65
C GLU A 86 1.02 -4.09 1.94
N HIS A 87 0.97 -4.76 0.80
CA HIS A 87 -0.27 -5.01 0.07
C HIS A 87 -0.93 -6.31 0.55
N GLN A 88 -2.24 -6.27 0.75
CA GLN A 88 -3.04 -7.45 1.05
C GLN A 88 -4.33 -7.43 0.23
N SER A 89 -4.64 -8.55 -0.42
CA SER A 89 -5.93 -8.79 -1.09
C SER A 89 -6.85 -9.70 -0.27
N THR A 90 -6.33 -10.30 0.79
CA THR A 90 -7.08 -11.14 1.72
C THR A 90 -6.76 -10.75 3.15
N PHE A 91 -7.74 -10.88 4.03
CA PHE A 91 -7.58 -10.63 5.45
C PHE A 91 -6.52 -11.55 6.07
N ASP A 92 -5.63 -10.99 6.91
CA ASP A 92 -4.64 -11.73 7.70
C ASP A 92 -4.63 -11.20 9.13
N GLU A 93 -5.15 -11.97 10.08
CA GLU A 93 -5.23 -11.62 11.51
C GLU A 93 -3.85 -11.44 12.17
N LYS A 94 -2.79 -11.99 11.55
CA LYS A 94 -1.41 -11.93 12.06
C LYS A 94 -0.60 -10.77 11.45
N MET A 95 -1.25 -9.92 10.67
CA MET A 95 -0.58 -8.86 9.93
C MET A 95 0.22 -7.93 10.83
N ILE A 96 -0.32 -7.55 11.99
CA ILE A 96 0.38 -6.66 12.92
C ILE A 96 1.73 -7.24 13.39
N PHE A 97 1.78 -8.55 13.66
CA PHE A 97 3.04 -9.22 14.05
C PHE A 97 4.03 -9.29 12.89
N ARG A 98 3.54 -9.46 11.66
CA ARG A 98 4.39 -9.45 10.46
C ARG A 98 5.02 -8.09 10.26
N ILE A 99 4.22 -7.02 10.33
CA ILE A 99 4.70 -5.64 10.17
C ILE A 99 5.67 -5.27 11.28
N LEU A 100 5.35 -5.60 12.53
CA LEU A 100 6.26 -5.38 13.68
C LEU A 100 7.63 -6.05 13.45
N ASN A 101 7.63 -7.29 12.98
CA ASN A 101 8.87 -7.98 12.64
C ASN A 101 9.66 -7.29 11.53
N TYR A 102 8.96 -6.78 10.50
CA TYR A 102 9.61 -6.08 9.39
C TYR A 102 10.20 -4.74 9.84
N ASP A 103 9.47 -3.95 10.63
CA ASP A 103 9.94 -2.67 11.15
C ASP A 103 11.15 -2.88 12.07
N THR A 104 11.08 -3.87 12.97
CA THR A 104 12.20 -4.26 13.85
C THR A 104 13.42 -4.66 13.01
N THR A 105 13.23 -5.44 11.95
CA THR A 105 14.33 -5.85 11.07
C THR A 105 14.99 -4.64 10.40
N ILE A 106 14.23 -3.63 9.99
CA ILE A 106 14.80 -2.40 9.41
C ILE A 106 15.62 -1.65 10.47
N TYR A 107 15.12 -1.52 11.72
CA TYR A 107 15.89 -0.88 12.80
C TYR A 107 17.19 -1.62 13.10
N ILE A 108 17.13 -2.95 13.24
CA ILE A 108 18.33 -3.78 13.50
C ILE A 108 19.38 -3.57 12.40
N ASN A 109 18.95 -3.60 11.15
CA ASN A 109 19.86 -3.44 10.01
C ASN A 109 20.51 -2.05 9.98
N GLN A 110 19.79 -0.98 10.34
CA GLN A 110 20.37 0.35 10.45
C GLN A 110 21.48 0.37 11.51
N VAL A 111 21.21 -0.22 12.67
CA VAL A 111 22.19 -0.30 13.79
C VAL A 111 23.42 -1.12 13.40
N GLU A 112 23.23 -2.32 12.83
CA GLU A 112 24.33 -3.20 12.41
C GLU A 112 25.19 -2.59 11.32
N SER A 113 24.56 -1.79 10.43
CA SER A 113 25.28 -1.08 9.37
C SER A 113 26.00 0.19 9.84
N LYS A 114 25.91 0.52 11.14
CA LYS A 114 26.48 1.74 11.74
C LYS A 114 26.01 3.02 11.05
N GLN A 115 24.78 3.03 10.58
CA GLN A 115 24.13 4.20 9.97
C GLN A 115 23.34 4.99 11.01
N GLU A 116 22.92 6.19 10.64
CA GLU A 116 21.90 6.89 11.40
C GLU A 116 20.61 6.06 11.44
N VAL A 117 19.98 6.00 12.61
CA VAL A 117 18.73 5.26 12.79
C VAL A 117 17.55 6.17 12.52
N TYR A 118 16.96 6.02 11.36
CA TYR A 118 15.75 6.75 10.96
C TYR A 118 14.49 6.05 11.47
N PRO A 119 13.45 6.81 11.85
CA PRO A 119 12.17 6.23 12.22
C PRO A 119 11.57 5.41 11.07
N VAL A 120 10.87 4.33 11.42
CA VAL A 120 10.18 3.45 10.47
C VAL A 120 8.69 3.53 10.75
N GLY A 121 7.90 3.85 9.72
CA GLY A 121 6.45 3.81 9.77
C GLY A 121 5.90 2.90 8.66
N SER A 122 4.90 2.08 8.99
CA SER A 122 4.34 1.13 8.04
C SER A 122 2.82 1.13 8.08
N PHE A 123 2.21 0.79 6.95
CA PHE A 123 0.77 0.59 6.85
C PHE A 123 0.44 -0.54 5.87
N VAL A 124 -0.77 -1.05 5.98
CA VAL A 124 -1.33 -2.02 5.03
C VAL A 124 -2.19 -1.28 4.01
N PHE A 125 -1.96 -1.55 2.72
CA PHE A 125 -2.89 -1.21 1.65
C PHE A 125 -3.71 -2.46 1.32
N TYR A 126 -4.97 -2.46 1.74
CA TYR A 126 -5.88 -3.59 1.60
C TYR A 126 -6.81 -3.38 0.40
N THR A 127 -6.77 -4.33 -0.54
CA THR A 127 -7.59 -4.30 -1.76
C THR A 127 -8.64 -5.41 -1.81
N GLY A 128 -8.87 -6.10 -0.68
CA GLY A 128 -9.89 -7.15 -0.60
C GLY A 128 -11.31 -6.60 -0.53
N ASP A 129 -12.27 -7.41 -0.98
CA ASP A 129 -13.70 -7.04 -0.95
C ASP A 129 -14.30 -7.12 0.46
N LYS A 130 -13.82 -8.05 1.30
CA LYS A 130 -14.29 -8.21 2.67
C LYS A 130 -13.71 -7.11 3.57
N GLU A 131 -14.49 -6.69 4.57
CA GLU A 131 -14.03 -5.75 5.59
C GLU A 131 -12.79 -6.27 6.33
N TRP A 132 -11.83 -5.38 6.58
CA TRP A 132 -10.68 -5.68 7.42
C TRP A 132 -11.07 -5.68 8.89
N LYS A 133 -10.97 -6.84 9.55
CA LYS A 133 -11.44 -7.03 10.95
C LYS A 133 -10.31 -7.25 11.97
N SER A 134 -9.06 -7.03 11.57
CA SER A 134 -7.93 -7.16 12.50
C SER A 134 -7.85 -5.95 13.43
N PRO A 135 -7.39 -6.14 14.66
CA PRO A 135 -7.05 -5.04 15.56
C PRO A 135 -6.08 -4.04 14.92
N GLU A 136 -6.22 -2.76 15.26
CA GLU A 136 -5.34 -1.71 14.78
C GLU A 136 -4.07 -1.57 15.62
N THR A 137 -4.07 -2.10 16.86
CA THR A 137 -2.94 -2.00 17.77
C THR A 137 -2.49 -3.36 18.29
N LEU A 138 -1.23 -3.44 18.70
CA LEU A 138 -0.67 -4.65 19.28
C LEU A 138 -1.40 -5.04 20.58
N LYS A 139 -1.70 -4.08 21.44
CA LYS A 139 -2.38 -4.34 22.72
C LYS A 139 -3.74 -4.97 22.53
N GLU A 140 -4.49 -4.57 21.50
CA GLU A 140 -5.80 -5.16 21.17
C GLU A 140 -5.72 -6.63 20.75
N THR A 141 -4.55 -7.09 20.30
CA THR A 141 -4.34 -8.51 19.94
C THR A 141 -4.03 -9.38 21.13
N LEU A 142 -3.67 -8.78 22.27
CA LEU A 142 -3.26 -9.51 23.46
C LEU A 142 -4.48 -9.99 24.24
N LYS A 143 -4.41 -11.22 24.76
CA LYS A 143 -5.52 -11.82 25.51
C LYS A 143 -5.91 -11.02 26.76
N SER A 144 -4.91 -10.58 27.52
CA SER A 144 -5.06 -9.73 28.69
C SER A 144 -3.70 -9.15 29.09
N ILE A 145 -3.72 -7.96 29.67
CA ILE A 145 -2.54 -7.31 30.22
C ILE A 145 -2.83 -7.06 31.70
N PRO A 146 -2.03 -7.61 32.64
CA PRO A 146 -2.14 -7.25 34.05
C PRO A 146 -1.95 -5.73 34.23
N SER A 147 -2.74 -5.12 35.10
CA SER A 147 -2.72 -3.65 35.29
C SER A 147 -1.34 -3.11 35.64
N GLU A 148 -0.57 -3.87 36.42
CA GLU A 148 0.78 -3.52 36.85
C GLU A 148 1.78 -3.54 35.69
N MET A 149 1.49 -4.31 34.63
CA MET A 149 2.35 -4.44 33.45
C MET A 149 1.97 -3.46 32.34
N GLU A 150 0.78 -2.89 32.37
CA GLU A 150 0.25 -2.00 31.32
C GLU A 150 1.22 -0.86 30.94
N PRO A 151 1.88 -0.16 31.90
CA PRO A 151 2.82 0.92 31.57
C PRO A 151 4.10 0.46 30.84
N TYR A 152 4.41 -0.83 30.91
CA TYR A 152 5.65 -1.42 30.37
C TYR A 152 5.41 -2.17 29.04
N ILE A 153 4.16 -2.34 28.62
CA ILE A 153 3.82 -2.96 27.35
C ILE A 153 3.73 -1.88 26.27
N ASN A 154 4.68 -1.90 25.36
CA ASN A 154 4.64 -1.01 24.20
C ASN A 154 3.45 -1.36 23.30
N ASP A 155 2.75 -0.33 22.84
CA ASP A 155 1.71 -0.50 21.85
C ASP A 155 2.25 -0.14 20.47
N TRP A 156 1.91 -0.94 19.49
CA TRP A 156 2.31 -0.75 18.10
C TRP A 156 1.07 -0.55 17.26
N ARG A 157 0.97 0.57 16.56
CA ARG A 157 -0.19 0.86 15.70
C ARG A 157 0.11 0.47 14.26
N LEU A 158 -0.85 -0.22 13.63
CA LEU A 158 -0.82 -0.58 12.22
C LEU A 158 -1.99 0.10 11.50
N PRO A 159 -1.76 1.23 10.83
CA PRO A 159 -2.77 1.82 9.96
C PRO A 159 -3.13 0.87 8.81
N VAL A 160 -4.41 0.75 8.51
CA VAL A 160 -4.91 -0.01 7.36
C VAL A 160 -5.70 0.94 6.46
N VAL A 161 -5.34 0.94 5.19
CA VAL A 161 -6.04 1.70 4.16
C VAL A 161 -6.79 0.70 3.29
N GLU A 162 -8.12 0.70 3.42
CA GLU A 162 -8.99 -0.17 2.63
C GLU A 162 -9.42 0.54 1.36
N LEU A 163 -9.01 0.01 0.19
CA LEU A 163 -9.36 0.55 -1.14
C LEU A 163 -10.89 0.77 -1.27
N LYS A 164 -11.66 -0.17 -0.75
CA LYS A 164 -13.14 -0.16 -0.84
C LYS A 164 -13.78 1.04 -0.12
N THR A 165 -13.16 1.55 0.94
CA THR A 165 -13.73 2.60 1.80
C THR A 165 -12.96 3.91 1.77
N MET A 166 -11.90 4.01 0.94
CA MET A 166 -11.12 5.23 0.79
C MET A 166 -12.01 6.40 0.34
N ASP A 167 -11.83 7.56 0.98
CA ASP A 167 -12.45 8.80 0.49
C ASP A 167 -11.60 9.41 -0.63
N ALA A 168 -12.00 9.18 -1.88
CA ALA A 168 -11.28 9.68 -3.06
C ALA A 168 -11.13 11.21 -3.09
N ARG A 169 -11.97 11.97 -2.36
CA ARG A 169 -11.88 13.45 -2.25
C ARG A 169 -10.66 13.90 -1.50
N LYS A 170 -10.06 13.04 -0.68
CA LYS A 170 -8.82 13.29 0.08
C LYS A 170 -7.55 13.02 -0.74
N LEU A 171 -7.70 12.52 -1.95
CA LEU A 171 -6.60 12.23 -2.84
C LEU A 171 -6.35 13.40 -3.80
N THR A 172 -5.08 13.69 -4.06
CA THR A 172 -4.64 14.74 -4.98
C THR A 172 -4.05 14.18 -6.27
N ASN A 173 -3.50 12.96 -6.20
CA ASN A 173 -3.00 12.26 -7.39
C ASN A 173 -4.16 11.72 -8.23
N GLN A 174 -4.31 12.24 -9.46
CA GLN A 174 -5.44 11.92 -10.33
C GLN A 174 -5.52 10.43 -10.65
N ARG A 175 -4.39 9.79 -10.92
CA ARG A 175 -4.32 8.36 -11.23
C ARG A 175 -4.79 7.49 -10.05
N LEU A 176 -4.30 7.76 -8.84
CA LEU A 176 -4.72 7.03 -7.64
C LEU A 176 -6.21 7.24 -7.38
N LYS A 177 -6.70 8.47 -7.53
CA LYS A 177 -8.12 8.81 -7.39
C LYS A 177 -8.99 8.03 -8.36
N GLU A 178 -8.62 7.96 -9.63
CA GLU A 178 -9.33 7.17 -10.65
C GLU A 178 -9.39 5.69 -10.29
N ILE A 179 -8.25 5.10 -9.89
CA ILE A 179 -8.19 3.69 -9.47
C ILE A 179 -9.14 3.43 -8.30
N VAL A 180 -9.17 4.32 -7.30
CA VAL A 180 -10.05 4.19 -6.13
C VAL A 180 -11.52 4.26 -6.55
N GLU A 181 -11.93 5.28 -7.30
CA GLU A 181 -13.32 5.48 -7.74
C GLU A 181 -13.81 4.30 -8.58
N ILE A 182 -13.00 3.83 -9.53
CA ILE A 182 -13.34 2.69 -10.39
C ILE A 182 -13.46 1.40 -9.56
N SER A 183 -12.49 1.15 -8.67
CA SER A 183 -12.51 -0.04 -7.82
C SER A 183 -13.74 -0.07 -6.92
N GLN A 184 -14.10 1.07 -6.32
CA GLN A 184 -15.29 1.17 -5.47
C GLN A 184 -16.57 0.89 -6.23
N SER A 185 -16.69 1.37 -7.46
CA SER A 185 -17.84 1.09 -8.33
C SER A 185 -17.91 -0.38 -8.72
N MET A 186 -16.75 -1.00 -9.03
CA MET A 186 -16.66 -2.44 -9.31
C MET A 186 -17.08 -3.28 -8.07
N PHE A 187 -16.62 -2.94 -6.87
CA PHE A 187 -17.04 -3.61 -5.64
C PHE A 187 -18.53 -3.45 -5.34
N ALA A 188 -19.10 -2.28 -5.67
CA ALA A 188 -20.51 -2.00 -5.46
C ALA A 188 -21.41 -2.64 -6.55
N GLY A 189 -20.85 -3.07 -7.68
CA GLY A 189 -21.62 -3.49 -8.85
C GLY A 189 -22.53 -2.37 -9.41
N SER A 190 -22.18 -1.11 -9.13
CA SER A 190 -22.92 0.07 -9.56
C SER A 190 -21.98 1.09 -10.17
N TYR A 191 -22.28 1.47 -11.40
CA TYR A 191 -21.43 2.35 -12.21
C TYR A 191 -22.04 3.73 -12.46
N ASP A 192 -23.16 4.05 -11.79
CA ASP A 192 -23.90 5.29 -12.04
C ASP A 192 -23.09 6.54 -11.75
N GLY A 193 -22.24 6.51 -10.71
CA GLY A 193 -21.33 7.61 -10.37
C GLY A 193 -20.15 7.80 -11.36
N LEU A 194 -19.88 6.81 -12.19
CA LEU A 194 -18.80 6.82 -13.18
C LEU A 194 -19.27 7.13 -14.60
N ARG A 195 -20.57 7.26 -14.82
CA ARG A 195 -21.15 7.49 -16.16
C ARG A 195 -20.88 8.88 -16.74
N GLU A 196 -20.07 9.69 -16.08
CA GLU A 196 -19.56 10.91 -16.69
C GLU A 196 -18.73 10.56 -17.91
N ASN A 197 -18.95 11.30 -19.00
CA ASN A 197 -18.25 11.15 -20.28
C ASN A 197 -16.81 11.69 -20.15
N ARG A 198 -16.01 11.07 -19.29
CA ARG A 198 -14.61 11.42 -19.06
C ARG A 198 -13.67 10.36 -19.62
N LYS A 199 -12.51 10.79 -20.03
CA LYS A 199 -11.40 9.91 -20.37
C LYS A 199 -10.62 9.55 -19.11
N ILE A 200 -10.19 8.31 -19.06
CA ILE A 200 -9.33 7.76 -18.01
C ILE A 200 -8.16 7.01 -18.64
N GLU A 201 -7.08 6.89 -17.89
CA GLU A 201 -5.99 6.03 -18.32
C GLU A 201 -6.44 4.56 -18.36
N THR A 202 -6.22 3.90 -19.50
CA THR A 202 -6.52 2.47 -19.66
C THR A 202 -5.83 1.63 -18.59
N GLU A 203 -4.61 2.02 -18.20
CA GLU A 203 -3.86 1.35 -17.16
C GLU A 203 -4.51 1.47 -15.79
N SER A 204 -5.05 2.64 -15.42
CA SER A 204 -5.80 2.87 -14.18
C SER A 204 -7.03 1.96 -14.10
N PHE A 205 -7.76 1.82 -15.20
CA PHE A 205 -8.89 0.90 -15.29
C PHE A 205 -8.47 -0.57 -15.09
N MET A 206 -7.41 -1.01 -15.77
CA MET A 206 -6.89 -2.38 -15.63
C MET A 206 -6.36 -2.68 -14.23
N MET A 207 -5.75 -1.69 -13.56
CA MET A 207 -5.33 -1.84 -12.17
C MET A 207 -6.53 -2.02 -11.24
N ALA A 208 -7.59 -1.22 -11.41
CA ALA A 208 -8.82 -1.34 -10.64
C ALA A 208 -9.48 -2.72 -10.86
N ALA A 209 -9.59 -3.17 -12.10
CA ALA A 209 -10.11 -4.50 -12.43
C ALA A 209 -9.30 -5.62 -11.77
N THR A 210 -7.96 -5.48 -11.73
CA THR A 210 -7.08 -6.46 -11.07
C THR A 210 -7.28 -6.46 -9.56
N PHE A 211 -7.40 -5.30 -8.91
CA PHE A 211 -7.62 -5.21 -7.47
C PHE A 211 -8.98 -5.78 -7.04
N THR A 212 -9.98 -5.61 -7.87
CA THR A 212 -11.35 -6.10 -7.59
C THR A 212 -11.61 -7.52 -8.09
N CYS A 213 -10.60 -8.17 -8.67
CA CYS A 213 -10.73 -9.48 -9.33
C CYS A 213 -11.81 -9.50 -10.42
N THR A 214 -12.07 -8.36 -11.06
CA THR A 214 -13.00 -8.24 -12.16
C THR A 214 -12.37 -8.87 -13.41
N ASN A 215 -13.10 -9.81 -14.04
CA ASN A 215 -12.59 -10.57 -15.19
C ASN A 215 -12.73 -9.77 -16.49
N ILE A 216 -11.82 -8.84 -16.70
CA ILE A 216 -11.71 -8.06 -17.94
C ILE A 216 -10.27 -8.10 -18.43
N ARG A 217 -10.08 -8.23 -19.74
CA ARG A 217 -8.76 -8.28 -20.37
C ARG A 217 -8.51 -6.99 -21.14
N ARG A 218 -7.23 -6.64 -21.33
CA ARG A 218 -6.86 -5.44 -22.10
C ARG A 218 -7.45 -5.45 -23.52
N GLU A 219 -7.56 -6.63 -24.13
CA GLU A 219 -8.13 -6.83 -25.48
C GLU A 219 -9.65 -6.57 -25.55
N ASP A 220 -10.35 -6.61 -24.41
CA ASP A 220 -11.78 -6.31 -24.33
C ASP A 220 -12.05 -4.80 -24.31
N LEU A 221 -11.00 -3.97 -24.12
CA LEU A 221 -11.09 -2.52 -24.06
C LEU A 221 -10.71 -1.88 -25.40
N PRO A 222 -11.20 -0.66 -25.69
CA PRO A 222 -10.77 0.12 -26.85
C PRO A 222 -9.24 0.29 -26.89
N GLU A 223 -8.68 0.35 -28.10
CA GLU A 223 -7.26 0.65 -28.28
C GLU A 223 -6.93 2.07 -27.80
N GLY A 224 -5.73 2.25 -27.25
CA GLY A 224 -5.18 3.53 -26.80
C GLY A 224 -4.81 3.57 -25.31
N ASP A 225 -4.07 4.60 -24.93
CA ASP A 225 -3.62 4.82 -23.57
C ASP A 225 -4.74 5.42 -22.70
N GLU A 226 -5.73 6.05 -23.32
CA GLU A 226 -6.92 6.58 -22.69
C GLU A 226 -8.19 5.94 -23.28
N ILE A 227 -9.13 5.62 -22.42
CA ILE A 227 -10.44 5.11 -22.78
C ILE A 227 -11.55 6.01 -22.25
N ASN A 228 -12.67 6.01 -22.96
CA ASN A 228 -13.87 6.64 -22.45
C ASN A 228 -14.50 5.75 -21.38
N MET A 229 -14.76 6.30 -20.21
CA MET A 229 -15.29 5.57 -19.05
C MET A 229 -16.59 4.82 -19.39
N CYS A 230 -17.54 5.48 -20.08
CA CYS A 230 -18.80 4.83 -20.44
C CYS A 230 -18.58 3.59 -21.32
N LYS A 231 -17.69 3.69 -22.32
CA LYS A 231 -17.38 2.54 -23.18
C LYS A 231 -16.66 1.41 -22.45
N ALA A 232 -15.83 1.73 -21.46
CA ALA A 232 -15.17 0.73 -20.62
C ALA A 232 -16.18 0.01 -19.71
N MET A 233 -17.16 0.75 -19.19
CA MET A 233 -18.23 0.18 -18.35
C MET A 233 -19.18 -0.75 -19.09
N ASP A 234 -19.40 -0.53 -20.40
CA ASP A 234 -20.22 -1.41 -21.23
C ASP A 234 -19.62 -2.81 -21.40
N GLN A 235 -18.36 -3.01 -20.97
CA GLN A 235 -17.66 -4.30 -21.01
C GLN A 235 -17.71 -5.07 -19.67
N LEU A 236 -18.25 -4.46 -18.63
CA LEU A 236 -18.44 -5.07 -17.29
C LEU A 236 -19.84 -5.69 -17.17
#